data_2896bd90e075ede3db0189e3e006337c
#
_entry.id   2896bd90e075ede3db0189e3e006337c
#
_cell.length_a   1.000
_cell.length_b   1.000
_cell.length_c   1.000
_cell.angle_alpha   90.00
_cell.angle_beta   90.00
_cell.angle_gamma   90.00
#
_symmetry.space_group_name_H-M   'P 1'
#
loop_
_entity.id
_entity.type
_entity.pdbx_description
1 polymer ?
#
loop_
_entity_poly.entity_id
_entity_poly.type
_entity_poly.pdbx_seq_one_letter_code
_entity_poly.pdbx_strand_id
1 'polypeptide(L)'
;RLDYVGQAILRTQEKLAGKVPLIGFAGAPWTIFCYLVEGQGSHHFLTAKRFYLNQPQAAHALMDKIITATLSYLKMQIEKGVDVLQLFDSWAGILPPDEYQTFVLPYLKRLIEPLASKIPFILFARGITSSLLPQLSRLGVQALGLDWSIDPGWAQQALPGVTLQGNL
;
A
#
# COMPACT_ATOMS: atom_id res chain seq x y z
N ARG A 1 12.47 0.58 17.33
CA ARG A 1 13.49 -0.44 16.93
C ARG A 1 13.74 -0.53 15.43
N LEU A 2 13.24 0.41 14.64
CA LEU A 2 13.52 0.52 13.19
C LEU A 2 14.46 1.69 12.89
N ASP A 3 15.21 2.15 13.88
CA ASP A 3 16.13 3.31 13.77
C ASP A 3 17.18 3.09 12.67
N TYR A 4 17.58 1.84 12.44
CA TYR A 4 18.51 1.49 11.37
C TYR A 4 17.95 1.80 9.97
N VAL A 5 16.63 1.69 9.77
CA VAL A 5 16.00 2.09 8.49
C VAL A 5 16.09 3.60 8.30
N GLY A 6 15.80 4.37 9.36
CA GLY A 6 15.96 5.83 9.33
C GLY A 6 17.39 6.26 9.02
N GLN A 7 18.38 5.57 9.60
CA GLN A 7 19.80 5.82 9.31
C GLN A 7 20.17 5.45 7.87
N ALA A 8 19.61 4.35 7.34
CA ALA A 8 19.82 3.97 5.95
C ALA A 8 19.26 5.01 4.99
N ILE A 9 18.07 5.55 5.26
CA ILE A 9 17.47 6.64 4.46
C ILE A 9 18.39 7.84 4.42
N LEU A 10 18.86 8.33 5.58
CA LEU A 10 19.76 9.48 5.66
C LEU A 10 21.04 9.27 4.86
N ARG A 11 21.70 8.13 5.04
CA ARG A 11 22.93 7.80 4.30
C ARG A 11 22.70 7.69 2.79
N THR A 12 21.53 7.19 2.38
CA THR A 12 21.18 7.09 0.96
C THR A 12 21.00 8.48 0.37
N GLN A 13 20.31 9.37 1.07
CA GLN A 13 20.14 10.77 0.62
C GLN A 13 21.46 11.52 0.50
N GLU A 14 22.35 11.36 1.48
CA GLU A 14 23.70 11.94 1.42
C GLU A 14 24.44 11.53 0.14
N LYS A 15 24.36 10.22 -0.23
CA LYS A 15 25.00 9.70 -1.43
C LYS A 15 24.29 10.14 -2.72
N LEU A 16 22.97 10.23 -2.72
CA LEU A 16 22.21 10.72 -3.86
C LEU A 16 22.45 12.21 -4.13
N ALA A 17 22.75 12.98 -3.09
CA ALA A 17 23.06 14.41 -3.17
C ALA A 17 22.00 15.21 -3.96
N GLY A 18 20.72 14.85 -3.83
CA GLY A 18 19.61 15.51 -4.51
C GLY A 18 19.50 15.23 -6.01
N LYS A 19 20.28 14.31 -6.57
CA LYS A 19 20.26 14.01 -8.02
C LYS A 19 19.00 13.28 -8.48
N VAL A 20 18.41 12.47 -7.61
CA VAL A 20 17.17 11.73 -7.88
C VAL A 20 16.33 11.66 -6.61
N PRO A 21 14.98 11.63 -6.72
CA PRO A 21 14.11 11.46 -5.56
C PRO A 21 14.25 10.07 -4.95
N LEU A 22 14.06 10.01 -3.63
CA LEU A 22 14.08 8.77 -2.86
C LEU A 22 12.64 8.35 -2.52
N ILE A 23 12.27 7.15 -2.96
CA ILE A 23 10.97 6.55 -2.63
C ILE A 23 11.11 5.73 -1.34
N GLY A 24 10.39 6.14 -0.29
CA GLY A 24 10.14 5.32 0.87
C GLY A 24 8.98 4.36 0.63
N PHE A 25 8.91 3.24 1.37
CA PHE A 25 7.83 2.29 1.12
C PHE A 25 7.41 1.52 2.37
N ALA A 26 6.22 0.91 2.29
CA ALA A 26 5.72 -0.07 3.24
C ALA A 26 4.79 -1.08 2.56
N GLY A 27 4.57 -2.21 3.20
CA GLY A 27 3.46 -3.09 2.86
C GLY A 27 2.13 -2.41 3.17
N ALA A 28 1.13 -2.60 2.31
CA ALA A 28 -0.23 -2.19 2.59
C ALA A 28 -0.86 -3.05 3.70
N PRO A 29 -1.90 -2.56 4.39
CA PRO A 29 -2.44 -3.22 5.57
C PRO A 29 -2.85 -4.68 5.35
N TRP A 30 -3.53 -4.98 4.24
CA TRP A 30 -3.95 -6.34 3.91
C TRP A 30 -2.76 -7.27 3.65
N THR A 31 -1.76 -6.80 2.94
CA THR A 31 -0.53 -7.57 2.70
C THR A 31 0.18 -7.91 4.00
N ILE A 32 0.29 -6.95 4.93
CA ILE A 32 0.89 -7.19 6.27
C ILE A 32 0.03 -8.17 7.07
N PHE A 33 -1.29 -8.01 7.05
CA PHE A 33 -2.24 -8.92 7.69
C PHE A 33 -2.07 -10.35 7.21
N CYS A 34 -1.99 -10.54 5.89
CA CYS A 34 -1.77 -11.85 5.28
C CYS A 34 -0.51 -12.54 5.83
N TYR A 35 0.63 -11.85 5.85
CA TYR A 35 1.87 -12.42 6.35
C TYR A 35 1.86 -12.68 7.86
N LEU A 36 1.25 -11.80 8.65
CA LEU A 36 1.17 -11.99 10.10
C LEU A 36 0.31 -13.19 10.49
N VAL A 37 -0.82 -13.37 9.81
CA VAL A 37 -1.77 -14.45 10.15
C VAL A 37 -1.33 -15.79 9.56
N GLU A 38 -0.80 -15.80 8.34
CA GLU A 38 -0.31 -17.02 7.69
C GLU A 38 1.03 -17.50 8.27
N GLY A 39 1.86 -16.57 8.78
CA GLY A 39 3.18 -16.84 9.32
C GLY A 39 4.28 -17.09 8.28
N GLN A 40 3.93 -17.18 7.01
CA GLN A 40 4.83 -17.41 5.88
C GLN A 40 4.21 -16.90 4.57
N GLY A 41 4.99 -16.93 3.49
CA GLY A 41 4.45 -16.68 2.14
C GLY A 41 3.51 -17.81 1.72
N SER A 42 2.41 -17.44 1.03
CA SER A 42 1.43 -18.39 0.51
C SER A 42 0.84 -17.87 -0.79
N HIS A 43 0.43 -18.78 -1.70
CA HIS A 43 -0.27 -18.39 -2.92
C HIS A 43 -1.73 -17.99 -2.65
N HIS A 44 -2.35 -18.53 -1.62
CA HIS A 44 -3.80 -18.39 -1.38
C HIS A 44 -4.14 -17.72 -0.05
N PHE A 45 -3.22 -17.70 0.91
CA PHE A 45 -3.42 -17.16 2.26
C PHE A 45 -4.73 -17.64 2.91
N LEU A 46 -4.93 -18.96 2.90
CA LEU A 46 -6.19 -19.56 3.38
C LEU A 46 -6.41 -19.34 4.87
N THR A 47 -5.33 -19.33 5.68
CA THR A 47 -5.41 -19.07 7.12
C THR A 47 -5.86 -17.62 7.36
N ALA A 48 -5.28 -16.68 6.63
CA ALA A 48 -5.66 -15.27 6.71
C ALA A 48 -7.12 -15.04 6.30
N LYS A 49 -7.57 -15.67 5.21
CA LYS A 49 -8.96 -15.60 4.75
C LYS A 49 -9.93 -16.18 5.78
N ARG A 50 -9.64 -17.38 6.29
CA ARG A 50 -10.45 -18.01 7.34
C ARG A 50 -10.52 -17.16 8.61
N PHE A 51 -9.40 -16.54 8.97
CA PHE A 51 -9.35 -15.71 10.17
C PHE A 51 -10.27 -14.50 10.05
N TYR A 52 -10.18 -13.73 8.95
CA TYR A 52 -11.01 -12.54 8.80
C TYR A 52 -12.50 -12.85 8.64
N LEU A 53 -12.85 -14.00 8.00
CA LEU A 53 -14.24 -14.42 7.83
C LEU A 53 -14.86 -14.96 9.12
N ASN A 54 -14.11 -15.78 9.87
CA ASN A 54 -14.66 -16.47 11.04
C ASN A 54 -14.50 -15.64 12.33
N GLN A 55 -13.56 -14.69 12.38
CA GLN A 55 -13.28 -13.87 13.55
C GLN A 55 -13.16 -12.38 13.17
N PRO A 56 -14.22 -11.78 12.60
CA PRO A 56 -14.14 -10.43 12.03
C PRO A 56 -13.71 -9.37 13.07
N GLN A 57 -14.20 -9.45 14.31
CA GLN A 57 -13.81 -8.51 15.37
C GLN A 57 -12.29 -8.57 15.67
N ALA A 58 -11.73 -9.77 15.76
CA ALA A 58 -10.29 -9.95 15.98
C ALA A 58 -9.48 -9.50 14.76
N ALA A 59 -9.98 -9.74 13.55
CA ALA A 59 -9.36 -9.29 12.31
C ALA A 59 -9.33 -7.75 12.23
N HIS A 60 -10.43 -7.08 12.55
CA HIS A 60 -10.48 -5.62 12.63
C HIS A 60 -9.52 -5.07 13.69
N ALA A 61 -9.45 -5.68 14.88
CA ALA A 61 -8.53 -5.28 15.93
C ALA A 61 -7.05 -5.45 15.51
N LEU A 62 -6.73 -6.50 14.74
CA LEU A 62 -5.40 -6.67 14.17
C LEU A 62 -5.09 -5.61 13.11
N MET A 63 -6.04 -5.32 12.20
CA MET A 63 -5.89 -4.27 11.19
C MET A 63 -5.64 -2.90 11.84
N ASP A 64 -6.31 -2.57 12.93
CA ASP A 64 -6.08 -1.33 13.68
C ASP A 64 -4.65 -1.22 14.21
N LYS A 65 -4.11 -2.31 14.73
CA LYS A 65 -2.71 -2.36 15.18
C LYS A 65 -1.73 -2.20 14.02
N ILE A 66 -2.02 -2.85 12.88
CA ILE A 66 -1.22 -2.73 11.66
C ILE A 66 -1.20 -1.28 11.18
N ILE A 67 -2.36 -0.62 11.11
CA ILE A 67 -2.44 0.81 10.72
C ILE A 67 -1.60 1.68 11.67
N THR A 68 -1.73 1.50 12.96
CA THR A 68 -0.98 2.29 13.95
C THR A 68 0.54 2.15 13.76
N ALA A 69 1.00 0.92 13.60
CA ALA A 69 2.42 0.63 13.39
C ALA A 69 2.92 1.17 12.04
N THR A 70 2.15 0.96 10.96
CA THR A 70 2.53 1.41 9.62
C THR A 70 2.53 2.93 9.52
N LEU A 71 1.55 3.63 10.12
CA LEU A 71 1.54 5.09 10.21
C LEU A 71 2.79 5.64 10.90
N SER A 72 3.17 5.05 12.03
CA SER A 72 4.40 5.44 12.74
C SER A 72 5.64 5.23 11.88
N TYR A 73 5.71 4.10 11.17
CA TYR A 73 6.81 3.78 10.28
C TYR A 73 6.91 4.73 9.08
N LEU A 74 5.78 5.06 8.44
CA LEU A 74 5.74 6.00 7.32
C LEU A 74 6.08 7.44 7.75
N LYS A 75 5.59 7.88 8.91
CA LYS A 75 5.97 9.18 9.49
C LYS A 75 7.47 9.29 9.72
N MET A 76 8.09 8.25 10.26
CA MET A 76 9.55 8.22 10.44
C MET A 76 10.28 8.34 9.10
N GLN A 77 9.81 7.67 8.03
CA GLN A 77 10.42 7.80 6.71
C GLN A 77 10.30 9.23 6.16
N ILE A 78 9.13 9.87 6.31
CA ILE A 78 8.93 11.28 5.94
C ILE A 78 9.90 12.18 6.71
N GLU A 79 10.00 12.01 8.02
CA GLU A 79 10.90 12.78 8.89
C GLU A 79 12.40 12.61 8.52
N LYS A 80 12.74 11.43 7.95
CA LYS A 80 14.08 11.15 7.43
C LYS A 80 14.27 11.62 5.98
N GLY A 81 13.24 12.22 5.37
CA GLY A 81 13.34 12.98 4.14
C GLY A 81 13.15 12.19 2.85
N VAL A 82 12.37 11.11 2.85
CA VAL A 82 11.94 10.52 1.58
C VAL A 82 11.04 11.49 0.82
N ASP A 83 11.10 11.47 -0.51
CA ASP A 83 10.38 12.40 -1.37
C ASP A 83 8.99 11.90 -1.76
N VAL A 84 8.80 10.59 -1.78
CA VAL A 84 7.55 9.91 -2.16
C VAL A 84 7.38 8.66 -1.29
N LEU A 85 6.16 8.27 -0.99
CA LEU A 85 5.86 7.00 -0.35
C LEU A 85 5.17 6.04 -1.32
N GLN A 86 5.57 4.78 -1.31
CA GLN A 86 4.90 3.72 -2.05
C GLN A 86 4.33 2.67 -1.10
N LEU A 87 3.05 2.33 -1.29
CA LEU A 87 2.40 1.23 -0.60
C LEU A 87 2.26 0.04 -1.54
N PHE A 88 2.74 -1.12 -1.09
CA PHE A 88 2.64 -2.37 -1.83
C PHE A 88 1.55 -3.26 -1.25
N ASP A 89 0.41 -3.35 -1.96
CA ASP A 89 -0.62 -4.35 -1.67
C ASP A 89 -0.47 -5.55 -2.59
N SER A 90 0.57 -6.33 -2.32
CA SER A 90 1.00 -7.47 -3.15
C SER A 90 -0.04 -8.59 -3.22
N TRP A 91 -0.97 -8.62 -2.29
CA TRP A 91 -1.99 -9.66 -2.16
C TRP A 91 -3.42 -9.13 -2.32
N ALA A 92 -3.58 -7.95 -2.89
CA ALA A 92 -4.89 -7.34 -3.13
C ALA A 92 -5.83 -8.26 -3.95
N GLY A 93 -5.32 -8.85 -5.01
CA GLY A 93 -6.08 -9.68 -5.93
C GLY A 93 -6.48 -11.07 -5.43
N ILE A 94 -6.08 -11.47 -4.21
CA ILE A 94 -6.57 -12.74 -3.65
C ILE A 94 -7.96 -12.64 -3.01
N LEU A 95 -8.46 -11.41 -2.81
CA LEU A 95 -9.82 -11.15 -2.36
C LEU A 95 -10.75 -10.86 -3.55
N PRO A 96 -12.00 -11.28 -3.47
CA PRO A 96 -13.04 -10.76 -4.36
C PRO A 96 -13.15 -9.24 -4.26
N PRO A 97 -13.57 -8.54 -5.33
CA PRO A 97 -13.65 -7.08 -5.34
C PRO A 97 -14.49 -6.46 -4.23
N ASP A 98 -15.62 -7.06 -3.91
CA ASP A 98 -16.53 -6.63 -2.85
C ASP A 98 -15.92 -6.79 -1.45
N GLU A 99 -15.21 -7.89 -1.21
CA GLU A 99 -14.49 -8.11 0.05
C GLU A 99 -13.32 -7.13 0.20
N TYR A 100 -12.58 -6.88 -0.88
CA TYR A 100 -11.51 -5.87 -0.86
C TYR A 100 -12.08 -4.49 -0.56
N GLN A 101 -13.19 -4.13 -1.19
CA GLN A 101 -13.86 -2.86 -0.99
C GLN A 101 -14.37 -2.68 0.44
N THR A 102 -14.96 -3.71 1.03
CA THR A 102 -15.59 -3.63 2.37
C THR A 102 -14.58 -3.79 3.49
N PHE A 103 -13.59 -4.67 3.36
CA PHE A 103 -12.64 -4.97 4.41
C PHE A 103 -11.31 -4.20 4.28
N VAL A 104 -10.75 -4.02 3.07
CA VAL A 104 -9.39 -3.46 2.91
C VAL A 104 -9.40 -1.96 2.66
N LEU A 105 -10.26 -1.49 1.76
CA LEU A 105 -10.28 -0.10 1.30
C LEU A 105 -10.42 0.93 2.44
N PRO A 106 -11.25 0.70 3.49
CA PRO A 106 -11.34 1.62 4.63
C PRO A 106 -10.01 1.78 5.39
N TYR A 107 -9.22 0.72 5.48
CA TYR A 107 -7.91 0.77 6.15
C TYR A 107 -6.86 1.47 5.29
N LEU A 108 -6.87 1.28 3.98
CA LEU A 108 -6.03 2.06 3.07
C LEU A 108 -6.31 3.55 3.19
N LYS A 109 -7.60 3.93 3.21
CA LYS A 109 -8.00 5.32 3.41
C LYS A 109 -7.46 5.88 4.73
N ARG A 110 -7.66 5.18 5.83
CA ARG A 110 -7.18 5.58 7.16
C ARG A 110 -5.65 5.69 7.25
N LEU A 111 -4.92 4.92 6.42
CA LEU A 111 -3.47 4.98 6.36
C LEU A 111 -2.98 6.17 5.52
N ILE A 112 -3.59 6.42 4.37
CA ILE A 112 -3.15 7.42 3.40
C ILE A 112 -3.58 8.84 3.80
N GLU A 113 -4.85 9.03 4.18
CA GLU A 113 -5.47 10.33 4.41
C GLU A 113 -4.67 11.25 5.37
N PRO A 114 -4.15 10.78 6.52
CA PRO A 114 -3.39 11.63 7.44
C PRO A 114 -2.04 12.11 6.90
N LEU A 115 -1.54 11.50 5.82
CA LEU A 115 -0.22 11.77 5.25
C LEU A 115 -0.28 12.38 3.85
N ALA A 116 -1.40 12.25 3.13
CA ALA A 116 -1.54 12.65 1.72
C ALA A 116 -1.26 14.14 1.46
N SER A 117 -1.49 15.01 2.46
CA SER A 117 -1.16 16.44 2.36
C SER A 117 0.32 16.75 2.59
N LYS A 118 1.11 15.78 3.05
CA LYS A 118 2.51 15.97 3.42
C LYS A 118 3.49 15.42 2.40
N ILE A 119 3.07 14.39 1.66
CA ILE A 119 3.95 13.67 0.74
C ILE A 119 3.11 12.97 -0.34
N PRO A 120 3.59 12.91 -1.59
CA PRO A 120 2.94 12.13 -2.63
C PRO A 120 2.94 10.63 -2.32
N PHE A 121 1.86 9.94 -2.71
CA PHE A 121 1.70 8.51 -2.59
C PHE A 121 1.59 7.81 -3.93
N ILE A 122 2.30 6.67 -4.04
CA ILE A 122 2.10 5.66 -5.07
C ILE A 122 1.43 4.46 -4.40
N LEU A 123 0.32 3.97 -4.93
CA LEU A 123 -0.31 2.73 -4.47
C LEU A 123 -0.20 1.67 -5.55
N PHE A 124 0.39 0.53 -5.20
CA PHE A 124 0.43 -0.65 -6.07
C PHE A 124 -0.41 -1.75 -5.45
N ALA A 125 -1.52 -2.09 -6.11
CA ALA A 125 -2.44 -3.16 -5.70
C ALA A 125 -2.43 -4.28 -6.76
N ARG A 126 -1.61 -5.31 -6.53
CA ARG A 126 -1.38 -6.39 -7.49
C ARG A 126 -2.59 -7.30 -7.62
N GLY A 127 -2.94 -7.65 -8.86
CA GLY A 127 -4.01 -8.59 -9.20
C GLY A 127 -5.42 -8.04 -8.98
N ILE A 128 -5.52 -6.74 -8.74
CA ILE A 128 -6.82 -6.09 -8.56
C ILE A 128 -7.57 -6.01 -9.90
N THR A 129 -8.88 -6.12 -9.86
CA THR A 129 -9.70 -5.93 -11.06
C THR A 129 -9.75 -4.46 -11.47
N SER A 130 -9.86 -4.21 -12.78
CA SER A 130 -9.96 -2.86 -13.34
C SER A 130 -11.10 -2.03 -12.71
N SER A 131 -12.20 -2.67 -12.31
CA SER A 131 -13.34 -2.01 -11.65
C SER A 131 -13.02 -1.35 -10.30
N LEU A 132 -11.97 -1.78 -9.61
CA LEU A 132 -11.56 -1.21 -8.32
C LEU A 132 -10.55 -0.03 -8.48
N LEU A 133 -9.85 0.08 -9.61
CA LEU A 133 -8.87 1.14 -9.83
C LEU A 133 -9.41 2.55 -9.63
N PRO A 134 -10.63 2.92 -10.12
CA PRO A 134 -11.21 4.23 -9.85
C PRO A 134 -11.50 4.50 -8.37
N GLN A 135 -11.68 3.46 -7.55
CA GLN A 135 -11.87 3.62 -6.12
C GLN A 135 -10.53 3.88 -5.42
N LEU A 136 -9.46 3.21 -5.85
CA LEU A 136 -8.11 3.45 -5.34
C LEU A 136 -7.61 4.86 -5.66
N SER A 137 -7.90 5.38 -6.85
CA SER A 137 -7.53 6.75 -7.22
C SER A 137 -8.16 7.82 -6.32
N ARG A 138 -9.35 7.54 -5.77
CA ARG A 138 -10.06 8.44 -4.85
C ARG A 138 -9.52 8.44 -3.42
N LEU A 139 -8.53 7.61 -3.11
CA LEU A 139 -7.86 7.60 -1.80
C LEU A 139 -6.91 8.78 -1.58
N GLY A 140 -6.75 9.67 -2.57
CA GLY A 140 -5.82 10.80 -2.50
C GLY A 140 -4.39 10.45 -2.87
N VAL A 141 -4.18 9.35 -3.60
CA VAL A 141 -2.89 8.97 -4.16
C VAL A 141 -2.60 9.73 -5.44
N GLN A 142 -1.35 10.08 -5.68
CA GLN A 142 -0.91 10.80 -6.89
C GLN A 142 -0.57 9.83 -8.02
N ALA A 143 -0.23 8.59 -7.69
CA ALA A 143 0.08 7.59 -8.68
C ALA A 143 -0.47 6.21 -8.31
N LEU A 144 -0.81 5.42 -9.34
CA LEU A 144 -1.17 4.01 -9.21
C LEU A 144 -0.18 3.16 -9.98
N GLY A 145 0.38 2.16 -9.29
CA GLY A 145 1.14 1.09 -9.93
C GLY A 145 0.18 0.10 -10.59
N LEU A 146 0.46 -0.24 -11.85
CA LEU A 146 -0.27 -1.23 -12.63
C LEU A 146 0.54 -2.53 -12.70
N ASP A 147 -0.12 -3.66 -12.57
CA ASP A 147 0.47 -4.94 -12.89
C ASP A 147 0.18 -5.34 -14.35
N TRP A 148 0.67 -6.49 -14.77
CA TRP A 148 0.55 -6.98 -16.16
C TRP A 148 -0.90 -7.30 -16.58
N SER A 149 -1.85 -7.37 -15.66
CA SER A 149 -3.25 -7.70 -15.95
C SER A 149 -4.09 -6.50 -16.37
N ILE A 150 -3.56 -5.30 -16.17
CA ILE A 150 -4.25 -4.04 -16.49
C ILE A 150 -3.70 -3.44 -17.78
N ASP A 151 -4.57 -3.20 -18.74
CA ASP A 151 -4.23 -2.48 -19.96
C ASP A 151 -3.93 -1.01 -19.64
N PRO A 152 -2.70 -0.50 -19.95
CA PRO A 152 -2.32 0.87 -19.63
C PRO A 152 -3.14 1.92 -20.39
N GLY A 153 -3.53 1.63 -21.62
CA GLY A 153 -4.35 2.54 -22.44
C GLY A 153 -5.74 2.71 -21.86
N TRP A 154 -6.35 1.62 -21.41
CA TRP A 154 -7.60 1.68 -20.67
C TRP A 154 -7.45 2.45 -19.36
N ALA A 155 -6.41 2.15 -18.58
CA ALA A 155 -6.18 2.81 -17.30
C ALA A 155 -5.99 4.33 -17.46
N GLN A 156 -5.30 4.79 -18.49
CA GLN A 156 -5.11 6.20 -18.78
C GLN A 156 -6.43 6.92 -19.07
N GLN A 157 -7.35 6.27 -19.78
CA GLN A 157 -8.67 6.82 -20.07
C GLN A 157 -9.60 6.81 -18.83
N ALA A 158 -9.53 5.73 -18.03
CA ALA A 158 -10.40 5.54 -16.87
C ALA A 158 -9.98 6.37 -15.64
N LEU A 159 -8.72 6.82 -15.59
CA LEU A 159 -8.10 7.49 -14.42
C LEU A 159 -7.47 8.84 -14.81
N PRO A 160 -8.27 9.79 -15.32
CA PRO A 160 -7.73 11.08 -15.69
C PRO A 160 -7.13 11.82 -14.48
N GLY A 161 -5.92 12.36 -14.66
CA GLY A 161 -5.21 13.09 -13.61
C GLY A 161 -4.43 12.24 -12.60
N VAL A 162 -4.40 10.90 -12.78
CA VAL A 162 -3.58 10.00 -11.97
C VAL A 162 -2.35 9.57 -12.75
N THR A 163 -1.17 9.67 -12.14
CA THR A 163 0.05 9.15 -12.75
C THR A 163 0.03 7.62 -12.71
N LEU A 164 0.37 6.99 -13.82
CA LEU A 164 0.46 5.53 -13.90
C LEU A 164 1.93 5.10 -13.88
N GLN A 165 2.23 4.06 -13.12
CA GLN A 165 3.57 3.50 -12.96
C GLN A 165 3.59 2.02 -13.34
N GLY A 166 4.61 1.62 -14.10
CA GLY A 166 4.93 0.22 -14.34
C GLY A 166 4.24 -0.40 -15.54
N ASN A 167 4.26 -1.72 -15.55
CA ASN A 167 3.61 -2.58 -16.54
C ASN A 167 4.36 -2.60 -17.89
N LEU A 168 5.67 -2.85 -17.84
CA LEU A 168 6.52 -3.12 -19.01
C LEU A 168 6.63 -4.61 -19.29
#